data_6542e9ce1765c726c028e311d8a7090f
#
_entry.id   6542e9ce1765c726c028e311d8a7090f
#
_cell.length_a   1.000
_cell.length_b   1.000
_cell.length_c   1.000
_cell.angle_alpha   90.00
_cell.angle_beta   90.00
_cell.angle_gamma   90.00
#
_symmetry.space_group_name_H-M   'P 1'
#
loop_
_entity.id
_entity.type
_entity.pdbx_description
1 polymer ?
#
loop_
_entity_poly.entity_id
_entity_poly.type
_entity_poly.pdbx_seq_one_letter_code
_entity_poly.pdbx_strand_id
1 'polypeptide(L)'
;VFPRHIVLYRKPAPMTQALPLQGRKILIIATDGFEQSELEVPHERLTEEGADVKIASLEGGDICGWDDGDWGEDVTADLTIAAANAADYDALVLPGGQINPDMLRTDSDAIALIQAFAAAGKPIAAICHAPWLLIEAGLTKGRRITSFESIETDVKNSGATFVDESVVVDGNLITSRCPDD
;
A
#
# COMPACT_ATOMS: atom_id res chain seq x y z
N VAL A 1 -70.32 10.55 9.42
CA VAL A 1 -69.30 9.53 9.03
C VAL A 1 -68.08 10.24 8.49
N PHE A 2 -66.98 10.32 9.25
CA PHE A 2 -65.71 10.97 8.85
C PHE A 2 -64.79 9.91 8.25
N PRO A 3 -64.13 10.17 7.14
CA PRO A 3 -63.18 9.21 6.57
C PRO A 3 -61.89 9.13 7.44
N ARG A 4 -61.52 7.91 7.82
CA ARG A 4 -60.24 7.65 8.49
C ARG A 4 -59.11 7.83 7.50
N HIS A 5 -58.27 8.84 7.69
CA HIS A 5 -57.01 8.97 6.97
C HIS A 5 -56.05 7.87 7.44
N ILE A 6 -55.76 6.92 6.58
CA ILE A 6 -54.71 5.92 6.78
C ILE A 6 -53.38 6.61 6.51
N VAL A 7 -52.63 6.94 7.56
CA VAL A 7 -51.24 7.40 7.46
C VAL A 7 -50.39 6.17 7.20
N LEU A 8 -49.95 6.01 5.94
CA LEU A 8 -48.99 4.99 5.56
C LEU A 8 -47.60 5.37 6.14
N TYR A 9 -47.21 4.73 7.22
CA TYR A 9 -45.85 4.83 7.76
C TYR A 9 -44.91 4.18 6.74
N ARG A 10 -44.21 4.99 5.96
CA ARG A 10 -43.10 4.52 5.13
C ARG A 10 -41.95 4.13 6.07
N LYS A 11 -41.68 2.82 6.17
CA LYS A 11 -40.50 2.31 6.86
C LYS A 11 -39.28 3.02 6.27
N PRO A 12 -38.40 3.68 7.08
CA PRO A 12 -37.22 4.30 6.55
C PRO A 12 -36.37 3.22 5.82
N ALA A 13 -35.84 3.57 4.64
CA ALA A 13 -34.91 2.71 3.92
C ALA A 13 -33.71 2.38 4.85
N PRO A 14 -33.15 1.16 4.80
CA PRO A 14 -31.97 0.84 5.57
C PRO A 14 -30.88 1.84 5.20
N MET A 15 -30.35 2.54 6.19
CA MET A 15 -29.17 3.39 6.01
C MET A 15 -28.04 2.47 5.60
N THR A 16 -27.60 2.56 4.35
CA THR A 16 -26.38 1.90 3.89
C THR A 16 -25.24 2.53 4.69
N GLN A 17 -24.62 1.77 5.58
CA GLN A 17 -23.50 2.24 6.36
C GLN A 17 -22.37 2.55 5.38
N ALA A 18 -21.81 3.75 5.43
CA ALA A 18 -20.69 4.12 4.57
C ALA A 18 -19.52 3.17 4.86
N LEU A 19 -18.83 2.74 3.79
CA LEU A 19 -17.65 1.90 3.92
C LEU A 19 -16.53 2.68 4.62
N PRO A 20 -15.67 2.02 5.42
CA PRO A 20 -14.62 2.66 6.22
C PRO A 20 -13.68 3.56 5.43
N LEU A 21 -13.36 3.19 4.18
CA LEU A 21 -12.45 3.92 3.31
C LEU A 21 -13.17 4.68 2.19
N GLN A 22 -14.48 4.86 2.30
CA GLN A 22 -15.26 5.59 1.28
C GLN A 22 -14.67 6.97 0.99
N GLY A 23 -14.30 7.20 -0.28
CA GLY A 23 -13.72 8.45 -0.77
C GLY A 23 -12.24 8.65 -0.46
N ARG A 24 -11.56 7.66 0.12
CA ARG A 24 -10.09 7.65 0.25
C ARG A 24 -9.45 7.22 -1.05
N LYS A 25 -8.30 7.83 -1.36
CA LYS A 25 -7.48 7.49 -2.52
C LYS A 25 -6.17 6.90 -2.06
N ILE A 26 -5.86 5.71 -2.53
CA ILE A 26 -4.66 4.97 -2.13
C ILE A 26 -3.83 4.66 -3.37
N LEU A 27 -2.53 4.91 -3.28
CA LEU A 27 -1.58 4.56 -4.32
C LEU A 27 -0.80 3.32 -3.93
N ILE A 28 -0.67 2.37 -4.84
CA ILE A 28 0.28 1.26 -4.77
C ILE A 28 1.36 1.55 -5.80
N ILE A 29 2.64 1.48 -5.45
CA ILE A 29 3.72 1.54 -6.44
C ILE A 29 4.41 0.19 -6.53
N ALA A 30 4.54 -0.32 -7.75
CA ALA A 30 5.15 -1.61 -8.05
C ALA A 30 5.76 -1.63 -9.45
N THR A 31 6.64 -2.58 -9.70
CA THR A 31 7.17 -2.94 -11.01
C THR A 31 7.29 -4.46 -11.09
N ASP A 32 7.81 -5.01 -12.19
CA ASP A 32 7.96 -6.46 -12.36
C ASP A 32 8.62 -7.14 -11.16
N GLY A 33 8.20 -8.36 -10.87
CA GLY A 33 8.70 -9.17 -9.78
C GLY A 33 8.22 -8.73 -8.39
N PHE A 34 7.08 -8.01 -8.33
CA PHE A 34 6.37 -7.82 -7.07
C PHE A 34 5.79 -9.17 -6.59
N GLU A 35 5.80 -9.43 -5.30
CA GLU A 35 5.09 -10.59 -4.74
C GLU A 35 3.60 -10.44 -5.03
N GLN A 36 3.02 -11.38 -5.77
CA GLN A 36 1.69 -11.25 -6.34
C GLN A 36 0.62 -10.99 -5.27
N SER A 37 0.62 -11.76 -4.22
CA SER A 37 -0.33 -11.62 -3.11
C SER A 37 -0.18 -10.29 -2.35
N GLU A 38 1.03 -9.73 -2.29
CA GLU A 38 1.30 -8.47 -1.57
C GLU A 38 0.83 -7.23 -2.31
N LEU A 39 0.51 -7.35 -3.59
CA LEU A 39 -0.17 -6.31 -4.36
C LEU A 39 -1.67 -6.58 -4.45
N GLU A 40 -2.06 -7.78 -4.88
CA GLU A 40 -3.45 -8.09 -5.20
C GLU A 40 -4.35 -8.08 -3.97
N VAL A 41 -3.92 -8.71 -2.86
CA VAL A 41 -4.75 -8.77 -1.64
C VAL A 41 -4.99 -7.38 -1.06
N PRO A 42 -3.99 -6.49 -0.86
CA PRO A 42 -4.25 -5.13 -0.42
C PRO A 42 -5.11 -4.33 -1.40
N HIS A 43 -4.88 -4.47 -2.72
CA HIS A 43 -5.69 -3.80 -3.73
C HIS A 43 -7.16 -4.18 -3.61
N GLU A 44 -7.46 -5.48 -3.53
CA GLU A 44 -8.82 -6.00 -3.38
C GLU A 44 -9.46 -5.52 -2.06
N ARG A 45 -8.77 -5.72 -0.93
CA ARG A 45 -9.31 -5.39 0.39
C ARG A 45 -9.57 -3.90 0.57
N LEU A 46 -8.65 -3.05 0.14
CA LEU A 46 -8.83 -1.60 0.22
C LEU A 46 -9.98 -1.13 -0.68
N THR A 47 -10.14 -1.75 -1.85
CA THR A 47 -11.26 -1.48 -2.77
C THR A 47 -12.60 -1.94 -2.18
N GLU A 48 -12.66 -3.13 -1.58
CA GLU A 48 -13.85 -3.63 -0.88
C GLU A 48 -14.29 -2.70 0.26
N GLU A 49 -13.34 -2.08 0.96
CA GLU A 49 -13.59 -1.09 2.01
C GLU A 49 -13.94 0.31 1.47
N GLY A 50 -14.01 0.50 0.16
CA GLY A 50 -14.50 1.70 -0.52
C GLY A 50 -13.44 2.70 -0.95
N ALA A 51 -12.14 2.34 -0.90
CA ALA A 51 -11.09 3.19 -1.40
C ALA A 51 -11.04 3.19 -2.95
N ASP A 52 -10.61 4.31 -3.52
CA ASP A 52 -10.14 4.41 -4.91
C ASP A 52 -8.64 4.07 -4.92
N VAL A 53 -8.32 2.85 -5.35
CA VAL A 53 -6.95 2.33 -5.34
C VAL A 53 -6.38 2.43 -6.75
N LYS A 54 -5.18 3.00 -6.88
CA LYS A 54 -4.45 3.13 -8.14
C LYS A 54 -3.10 2.46 -8.03
N ILE A 55 -2.65 1.88 -9.13
CA ILE A 55 -1.34 1.26 -9.25
C ILE A 55 -0.49 2.13 -10.18
N ALA A 56 0.71 2.52 -9.71
CA ALA A 56 1.71 3.18 -10.54
C ALA A 56 2.94 2.30 -10.69
N SER A 57 3.48 2.24 -11.91
CA SER A 57 4.69 1.50 -12.23
C SER A 57 5.75 2.41 -12.89
N LEU A 58 6.96 1.90 -13.08
CA LEU A 58 8.05 2.68 -13.68
C LEU A 58 7.69 3.21 -15.06
N GLU A 59 7.16 2.36 -15.93
CA GLU A 59 6.85 2.71 -17.32
C GLU A 59 5.35 2.78 -17.63
N GLY A 60 4.49 2.42 -16.67
CA GLY A 60 3.07 2.18 -16.91
C GLY A 60 2.83 0.84 -17.61
N GLY A 61 1.59 0.56 -17.99
CA GLY A 61 1.23 -0.70 -18.67
C GLY A 61 1.26 -1.91 -17.73
N ASP A 62 1.47 -3.09 -18.30
CA ASP A 62 1.43 -4.33 -17.56
C ASP A 62 2.75 -4.58 -16.83
N ILE A 63 2.66 -5.02 -15.58
CA ILE A 63 3.76 -5.48 -14.74
C ILE A 63 3.49 -6.91 -14.29
N CYS A 64 4.51 -7.76 -14.31
CA CYS A 64 4.39 -9.18 -14.01
C CYS A 64 4.70 -9.48 -12.55
N GLY A 65 3.81 -10.21 -11.88
CA GLY A 65 3.98 -10.66 -10.51
C GLY A 65 5.00 -11.78 -10.38
N TRP A 66 5.41 -12.05 -9.14
CA TRP A 66 6.18 -13.22 -8.75
C TRP A 66 5.32 -14.06 -7.80
N ASP A 67 5.12 -15.33 -8.09
CA ASP A 67 4.27 -16.23 -7.32
C ASP A 67 4.93 -17.60 -7.14
N ASP A 68 5.11 -18.02 -5.90
CA ASP A 68 5.65 -19.33 -5.49
C ASP A 68 6.92 -19.75 -6.27
N GLY A 69 7.83 -18.82 -6.54
CA GLY A 69 9.14 -19.11 -7.16
C GLY A 69 9.17 -19.03 -8.67
N ASP A 70 8.13 -18.56 -9.32
CA ASP A 70 8.07 -18.35 -10.78
C ASP A 70 7.32 -17.05 -11.11
N TRP A 71 7.31 -16.65 -12.36
CA TRP A 71 6.51 -15.52 -12.83
C TRP A 71 5.02 -15.83 -12.73
N GLY A 72 4.29 -14.92 -12.11
CA GLY A 72 2.86 -14.99 -11.87
C GLY A 72 2.03 -14.29 -12.95
N GLU A 73 0.92 -13.67 -12.53
CA GLU A 73 0.00 -12.98 -13.41
C GLU A 73 0.41 -11.52 -13.64
N ASP A 74 -0.03 -10.95 -14.75
CA ASP A 74 0.18 -9.56 -15.08
C ASP A 74 -0.90 -8.68 -14.44
N VAL A 75 -0.48 -7.52 -13.94
CA VAL A 75 -1.35 -6.47 -13.44
C VAL A 75 -1.12 -5.20 -14.25
N THR A 76 -2.19 -4.56 -14.73
CA THR A 76 -2.08 -3.30 -15.48
C THR A 76 -1.97 -2.12 -14.52
N ALA A 77 -0.88 -1.35 -14.62
CA ALA A 77 -0.73 -0.10 -13.90
C ALA A 77 -1.58 1.02 -14.51
N ASP A 78 -2.23 1.83 -13.66
CA ASP A 78 -3.07 2.96 -14.06
C ASP A 78 -2.27 4.14 -14.61
N LEU A 79 -1.02 4.33 -14.10
CA LEU A 79 -0.16 5.45 -14.45
C LEU A 79 1.31 5.12 -14.22
N THR A 80 2.20 6.02 -14.66
CA THR A 80 3.62 5.94 -14.32
C THR A 80 3.89 6.57 -12.95
N ILE A 81 4.94 6.11 -12.25
CA ILE A 81 5.40 6.72 -10.98
C ILE A 81 5.75 8.19 -11.19
N ALA A 82 6.41 8.54 -12.30
CA ALA A 82 6.76 9.91 -12.65
C ALA A 82 5.54 10.84 -12.83
N ALA A 83 4.36 10.28 -13.18
CA ALA A 83 3.11 11.03 -13.30
C ALA A 83 2.32 11.10 -11.98
N ALA A 84 2.67 10.31 -10.98
CA ALA A 84 1.97 10.28 -9.70
C ALA A 84 2.33 11.50 -8.83
N ASN A 85 1.33 12.05 -8.15
CA ASN A 85 1.53 13.14 -7.20
C ASN A 85 1.01 12.74 -5.83
N ALA A 86 1.87 12.77 -4.82
CA ALA A 86 1.51 12.41 -3.45
C ALA A 86 0.34 13.26 -2.89
N ALA A 87 0.11 14.48 -3.40
CA ALA A 87 -1.00 15.33 -2.98
C ALA A 87 -2.38 14.75 -3.34
N ASP A 88 -2.46 13.90 -4.37
CA ASP A 88 -3.72 13.36 -4.88
C ASP A 88 -4.20 12.12 -4.13
N TYR A 89 -3.39 11.57 -3.22
CA TYR A 89 -3.64 10.32 -2.49
C TYR A 89 -3.58 10.51 -0.98
N ASP A 90 -4.28 9.66 -0.24
CA ASP A 90 -4.33 9.67 1.23
C ASP A 90 -3.27 8.74 1.86
N ALA A 91 -2.87 7.68 1.17
CA ALA A 91 -1.90 6.70 1.66
C ALA A 91 -1.11 6.05 0.52
N LEU A 92 0.02 5.44 0.86
CA LEU A 92 0.90 4.70 -0.04
C LEU A 92 1.07 3.26 0.43
N VAL A 93 1.03 2.30 -0.50
CA VAL A 93 1.32 0.88 -0.27
C VAL A 93 2.51 0.47 -1.13
N LEU A 94 3.44 -0.23 -0.52
CA LEU A 94 4.68 -0.73 -1.12
C LEU A 94 4.70 -2.25 -1.00
N PRO A 95 4.27 -3.00 -2.05
CA PRO A 95 4.45 -4.44 -2.11
C PRO A 95 5.92 -4.81 -2.10
N GLY A 96 6.22 -6.01 -1.62
CA GLY A 96 7.56 -6.56 -1.65
C GLY A 96 7.81 -7.42 -2.90
N GLY A 97 8.14 -8.69 -2.68
CA GLY A 97 8.94 -9.45 -3.60
C GLY A 97 10.40 -8.99 -3.50
N GLN A 98 11.33 -9.70 -4.11
CA GLN A 98 12.74 -9.30 -4.06
C GLN A 98 13.10 -8.37 -5.22
N ILE A 99 12.61 -8.63 -6.43
CA ILE A 99 12.96 -7.90 -7.65
C ILE A 99 12.36 -6.49 -7.64
N ASN A 100 11.07 -6.39 -7.33
CA ASN A 100 10.32 -5.13 -7.33
C ASN A 100 10.99 -4.03 -6.49
N PRO A 101 11.22 -4.17 -5.18
CA PRO A 101 11.84 -3.10 -4.41
C PRO A 101 13.31 -2.90 -4.75
N ASP A 102 14.03 -3.90 -5.26
CA ASP A 102 15.41 -3.74 -5.72
C ASP A 102 15.51 -2.85 -6.97
N MET A 103 14.55 -2.96 -7.87
CA MET A 103 14.43 -2.07 -9.03
C MET A 103 13.97 -0.67 -8.61
N LEU A 104 12.89 -0.58 -7.84
CA LEU A 104 12.30 0.71 -7.44
C LEU A 104 13.24 1.56 -6.59
N ARG A 105 14.10 0.97 -5.76
CA ARG A 105 15.04 1.73 -4.92
C ARG A 105 16.07 2.53 -5.72
N THR A 106 16.30 2.16 -6.97
CA THR A 106 17.24 2.85 -7.87
C THR A 106 16.56 3.96 -8.70
N ASP A 107 15.25 4.05 -8.66
CA ASP A 107 14.47 5.05 -9.38
C ASP A 107 14.27 6.30 -8.52
N SER A 108 14.73 7.45 -9.03
CA SER A 108 14.68 8.72 -8.29
C SER A 108 13.25 9.23 -8.09
N ASP A 109 12.32 8.97 -9.04
CA ASP A 109 10.95 9.44 -8.95
C ASP A 109 10.17 8.60 -7.91
N ALA A 110 10.43 7.28 -7.84
CA ALA A 110 9.87 6.42 -6.82
C ALA A 110 10.30 6.86 -5.41
N ILE A 111 11.59 7.12 -5.21
CA ILE A 111 12.11 7.56 -3.92
C ILE A 111 11.59 8.96 -3.55
N ALA A 112 11.55 9.90 -4.49
CA ALA A 112 11.00 11.23 -4.26
C ALA A 112 9.50 11.18 -3.90
N LEU A 113 8.73 10.31 -4.55
CA LEU A 113 7.32 10.10 -4.26
C LEU A 113 7.11 9.56 -2.83
N ILE A 114 7.87 8.55 -2.41
CA ILE A 114 7.83 8.01 -1.04
C ILE A 114 8.17 9.10 -0.02
N GLN A 115 9.21 9.88 -0.27
CA GLN A 115 9.59 11.00 0.59
C GLN A 115 8.50 12.07 0.68
N ALA A 116 7.77 12.34 -0.41
CA ALA A 116 6.66 13.29 -0.42
C ALA A 116 5.48 12.82 0.45
N PHE A 117 5.12 11.52 0.40
CA PHE A 117 4.13 10.93 1.31
C PHE A 117 4.55 11.06 2.78
N ALA A 118 5.82 10.74 3.08
CA ALA A 118 6.36 10.85 4.43
C ALA A 118 6.36 12.29 4.94
N ALA A 119 6.79 13.25 4.12
CA ALA A 119 6.80 14.67 4.47
C ALA A 119 5.39 15.23 4.74
N ALA A 120 4.39 14.69 4.03
CA ALA A 120 2.98 15.03 4.27
C ALA A 120 2.36 14.31 5.48
N GLY A 121 3.12 13.44 6.18
CA GLY A 121 2.64 12.65 7.32
C GLY A 121 1.60 11.60 6.95
N LYS A 122 1.51 11.23 5.67
CA LYS A 122 0.55 10.24 5.19
C LYS A 122 1.00 8.82 5.51
N PRO A 123 0.08 7.88 5.76
CA PRO A 123 0.42 6.47 5.98
C PRO A 123 1.20 5.87 4.81
N ILE A 124 2.25 5.13 5.13
CA ILE A 124 3.04 4.34 4.18
C ILE A 124 3.10 2.92 4.74
N ALA A 125 2.54 1.97 4.01
CA ALA A 125 2.61 0.54 4.32
C ALA A 125 3.66 -0.13 3.44
N ALA A 126 4.56 -0.92 4.04
CA ALA A 126 5.62 -1.64 3.34
C ALA A 126 5.73 -3.06 3.89
N ILE A 127 5.70 -4.07 3.01
CA ILE A 127 5.75 -5.47 3.38
C ILE A 127 7.00 -6.16 2.82
N CYS A 128 7.47 -7.20 3.52
CA CYS A 128 8.48 -8.14 3.04
C CYS A 128 9.84 -7.46 2.77
N HIS A 129 10.24 -7.34 1.52
CA HIS A 129 11.47 -6.63 1.10
C HIS A 129 11.24 -5.14 0.82
N ALA A 130 9.99 -4.67 0.78
CA ALA A 130 9.68 -3.25 0.52
C ALA A 130 10.30 -2.25 1.52
N PRO A 131 10.63 -2.60 2.80
CA PRO A 131 11.39 -1.72 3.66
C PRO A 131 12.75 -1.27 3.10
N TRP A 132 13.34 -1.92 2.09
CA TRP A 132 14.47 -1.36 1.33
C TRP A 132 14.17 0.03 0.76
N LEU A 133 12.93 0.25 0.30
CA LEU A 133 12.48 1.55 -0.21
C LEU A 133 12.44 2.61 0.89
N LEU A 134 12.05 2.22 2.10
CA LEU A 134 12.06 3.13 3.26
C LEU A 134 13.50 3.47 3.68
N ILE A 135 14.43 2.52 3.56
CA ILE A 135 15.86 2.73 3.81
C ILE A 135 16.42 3.75 2.80
N GLU A 136 16.17 3.53 1.51
CA GLU A 136 16.65 4.40 0.43
C GLU A 136 16.06 5.82 0.54
N ALA A 137 14.79 5.93 0.92
CA ALA A 137 14.13 7.21 1.19
C ALA A 137 14.61 7.92 2.46
N GLY A 138 15.47 7.27 3.30
CA GLY A 138 15.99 7.84 4.54
C GLY A 138 15.00 7.91 5.69
N LEU A 139 13.97 7.07 5.68
CA LEU A 139 12.82 7.13 6.61
C LEU A 139 12.95 6.20 7.82
N THR A 140 14.01 5.40 7.91
CA THR A 140 14.12 4.29 8.87
C THR A 140 14.85 4.65 10.16
N LYS A 141 15.72 5.67 10.12
CA LYS A 141 16.56 6.03 11.28
C LYS A 141 15.75 6.38 12.51
N GLY A 142 16.00 5.65 13.59
CA GLY A 142 15.31 5.83 14.88
C GLY A 142 13.88 5.28 14.91
N ARG A 143 13.43 4.59 13.87
CA ARG A 143 12.10 4.00 13.76
C ARG A 143 12.12 2.52 14.16
N ARG A 144 10.97 2.02 14.61
CA ARG A 144 10.72 0.58 14.79
C ARG A 144 10.20 0.02 13.48
N ILE A 145 10.86 -0.99 12.93
CA ILE A 145 10.54 -1.56 11.62
C ILE A 145 10.62 -3.08 11.70
N THR A 146 9.68 -3.75 11.05
CA THR A 146 9.79 -5.16 10.69
C THR A 146 9.96 -5.30 9.17
N SER A 147 10.43 -6.44 8.74
CA SER A 147 10.63 -6.79 7.33
C SER A 147 10.74 -8.30 7.17
N PHE A 148 10.86 -8.78 5.94
CA PHE A 148 11.30 -10.13 5.68
C PHE A 148 12.69 -10.36 6.33
N GLU A 149 12.89 -11.55 6.90
CA GLU A 149 14.07 -11.87 7.72
C GLU A 149 15.41 -11.64 7.00
N SER A 150 15.45 -11.90 5.68
CA SER A 150 16.70 -11.81 4.90
C SER A 150 17.28 -10.40 4.86
N ILE A 151 16.47 -9.35 5.08
CA ILE A 151 16.90 -7.96 5.07
C ILE A 151 17.00 -7.32 6.48
N GLU A 152 16.88 -8.11 7.53
CA GLU A 152 17.02 -7.65 8.91
C GLU A 152 18.30 -6.82 9.14
N THR A 153 19.42 -7.30 8.59
CA THR A 153 20.71 -6.62 8.71
C THR A 153 20.68 -5.25 8.04
N ASP A 154 20.05 -5.12 6.88
CA ASP A 154 19.93 -3.84 6.17
C ASP A 154 19.08 -2.85 6.97
N VAL A 155 17.97 -3.32 7.53
CA VAL A 155 17.11 -2.52 8.42
C VAL A 155 17.90 -2.02 9.63
N LYS A 156 18.66 -2.88 10.30
CA LYS A 156 19.51 -2.49 11.45
C LYS A 156 20.59 -1.49 11.05
N ASN A 157 21.27 -1.73 9.93
CA ASN A 157 22.34 -0.86 9.43
C ASN A 157 21.83 0.53 9.04
N SER A 158 20.57 0.66 8.66
CA SER A 158 19.94 1.95 8.35
C SER A 158 19.66 2.82 9.59
N GLY A 159 19.91 2.27 10.80
CA GLY A 159 19.68 2.96 12.07
C GLY A 159 18.26 2.78 12.63
N ALA A 160 17.51 1.83 12.08
CA ALA A 160 16.23 1.39 12.64
C ALA A 160 16.41 0.39 13.78
N THR A 161 15.39 0.27 14.62
CA THR A 161 15.22 -0.85 15.55
C THR A 161 14.39 -1.91 14.85
N PHE A 162 15.02 -3.01 14.46
CA PHE A 162 14.30 -4.16 13.91
C PHE A 162 13.48 -4.86 15.00
N VAL A 163 12.23 -5.19 14.68
CA VAL A 163 11.30 -5.89 15.57
C VAL A 163 10.69 -7.05 14.80
N ASP A 164 10.86 -8.26 15.31
CA ASP A 164 10.27 -9.45 14.71
C ASP A 164 8.82 -9.64 15.19
N GLU A 165 7.93 -8.86 14.59
CA GLU A 165 6.48 -8.91 14.81
C GLU A 165 5.77 -8.93 13.44
N SER A 166 4.58 -9.56 13.38
CA SER A 166 3.79 -9.63 12.14
C SER A 166 3.52 -8.27 11.55
N VAL A 167 3.19 -7.29 12.39
CA VAL A 167 2.95 -5.90 11.98
C VAL A 167 3.57 -4.95 12.99
N VAL A 168 4.31 -3.97 12.52
CA VAL A 168 4.84 -2.86 13.32
C VAL A 168 4.28 -1.54 12.80
N VAL A 169 3.63 -0.79 13.68
CA VAL A 169 3.18 0.57 13.42
C VAL A 169 4.05 1.53 14.22
N ASP A 170 4.73 2.43 13.51
CA ASP A 170 5.51 3.50 14.11
C ASP A 170 5.18 4.82 13.41
N GLY A 171 4.35 5.64 14.07
CA GLY A 171 3.84 6.87 13.48
C GLY A 171 3.04 6.61 12.21
N ASN A 172 3.53 7.12 11.09
CA ASN A 172 2.92 6.94 9.78
C ASN A 172 3.50 5.75 8.98
N LEU A 173 4.47 5.03 9.51
CA LEU A 173 5.00 3.81 8.87
C LEU A 173 4.31 2.57 9.43
N ILE A 174 3.89 1.69 8.54
CA ILE A 174 3.28 0.40 8.83
C ILE A 174 4.11 -0.63 8.08
N THR A 175 4.71 -1.58 8.81
CA THR A 175 5.55 -2.61 8.16
C THR A 175 5.11 -4.00 8.58
N SER A 176 5.24 -4.98 7.70
CA SER A 176 4.96 -6.41 7.92
C SER A 176 6.02 -7.29 7.24
N ARG A 177 6.06 -8.60 7.62
CA ARG A 177 7.18 -9.49 7.25
C ARG A 177 6.95 -10.23 5.94
N CYS A 178 5.76 -10.76 5.75
CA CYS A 178 5.46 -11.67 4.64
C CYS A 178 3.93 -11.78 4.41
N PRO A 179 3.47 -12.45 3.33
CA PRO A 179 2.05 -12.62 3.04
C PRO A 179 1.22 -13.33 4.12
N ASP A 180 1.86 -14.13 4.96
CA ASP A 180 1.18 -14.88 6.03
C ASP A 180 0.87 -14.04 7.27
N ASP A 181 1.29 -12.77 7.32
CA ASP A 181 1.13 -11.86 8.47
C ASP A 181 -0.23 -11.07 8.52
#